data_106218a4cfbae763d0cb58a5c7f82ab9
#
_entry.id   106218a4cfbae763d0cb58a5c7f82ab9
#
_cell.length_a   1.000
_cell.length_b   1.000
_cell.length_c   1.000
_cell.angle_alpha   90.00
_cell.angle_beta   90.00
_cell.angle_gamma   90.00
#
_symmetry.space_group_name_H-M   'P 1'
#
loop_
_entity.id
_entity.type
_entity.pdbx_description
1 polymer ?
#
loop_
_entity_poly.entity_id
_entity_poly.type
_entity_poly.pdbx_seq_one_letter_code
_entity_poly.pdbx_strand_id
1 'polypeptide(L)'
;DKNYYSHELAKKGFDVFMRRCSEVHNTFCKYYSGYLDQEANEYTMNLALKNLKKFKYVLSFETLENELKNFANDHDLDLNTIPKFDYNSKKTDYDNSEYRSIAKFYNPYDMMLYKNVQKEIFNLNK
;
A
#
# COMPACT_ATOMS: atom_id res chain seq x y z
N ASP A 1 -12.83 21.73 7.35
CA ASP A 1 -12.14 21.11 6.21
C ASP A 1 -11.37 19.87 6.69
N LYS A 2 -11.64 18.72 6.09
CA LYS A 2 -10.96 17.44 6.43
C LYS A 2 -9.45 17.55 6.31
N ASN A 3 -8.95 18.25 5.30
CA ASN A 3 -7.53 18.45 5.09
C ASN A 3 -6.89 19.27 6.22
N TYR A 4 -7.59 20.25 6.72
CA TYR A 4 -7.12 21.07 7.84
C TYR A 4 -7.02 20.22 9.11
N TYR A 5 -8.04 19.39 9.39
CA TYR A 5 -8.05 18.54 10.56
C TYR A 5 -6.90 17.52 10.53
N SER A 6 -6.68 16.86 9.40
CA SER A 6 -5.58 15.92 9.24
C SER A 6 -4.22 16.60 9.41
N HIS A 7 -4.07 17.80 8.88
CA HIS A 7 -2.85 18.58 9.01
C HIS A 7 -2.55 18.95 10.45
N GLU A 8 -3.58 19.36 11.20
CA GLU A 8 -3.43 19.68 12.62
C GLU A 8 -3.07 18.44 13.45
N LEU A 9 -3.63 17.28 13.14
CA LEU A 9 -3.26 16.01 13.79
C LEU A 9 -1.82 15.63 13.48
N ALA A 10 -1.36 15.82 12.25
CA ALA A 10 0.00 15.49 11.86
C ALA A 10 1.04 16.29 12.65
N LYS A 11 0.72 17.54 12.98
CA LYS A 11 1.60 18.38 13.81
C LYS A 11 1.78 17.85 15.23
N LYS A 12 0.85 17.04 15.73
CA LYS A 12 0.89 16.48 17.08
C LYS A 12 1.75 15.23 17.19
N GLY A 13 2.28 14.74 16.07
CA GLY A 13 3.13 13.58 16.01
C GLY A 13 2.47 12.41 15.29
N PHE A 14 3.32 11.47 14.84
CA PHE A 14 2.88 10.33 14.02
C PHE A 14 1.90 9.43 14.76
N ASP A 15 2.16 9.13 16.04
CA ASP A 15 1.28 8.29 16.84
C ASP A 15 -0.12 8.89 16.98
N VAL A 16 -0.20 10.18 17.32
CA VAL A 16 -1.49 10.87 17.46
C VAL A 16 -2.21 10.90 16.12
N PHE A 17 -1.49 11.18 15.04
CA PHE A 17 -2.06 11.17 13.69
C PHE A 17 -2.66 9.81 13.34
N MET A 18 -1.89 8.74 13.51
CA MET A 18 -2.36 7.39 13.19
C MET A 18 -3.55 6.98 14.05
N ARG A 19 -3.52 7.31 15.33
CA ARG A 19 -4.60 6.94 16.26
C ARG A 19 -5.91 7.65 15.95
N ARG A 20 -5.86 8.94 15.62
CA ARG A 20 -7.05 9.79 15.48
C ARG A 20 -7.56 9.95 14.05
N CYS A 21 -6.71 9.75 13.07
CA CYS A 21 -7.10 9.90 11.67
C CYS A 21 -7.53 8.55 11.09
N SER A 22 -8.78 8.18 11.32
CA SER A 22 -9.31 6.90 10.84
C SER A 22 -9.32 6.78 9.32
N GLU A 23 -9.25 7.89 8.60
CA GLU A 23 -9.23 7.89 7.15
C GLU A 23 -7.99 7.21 6.58
N VAL A 24 -6.87 7.17 7.35
CA VAL A 24 -5.64 6.51 6.91
C VAL A 24 -5.55 5.04 7.33
N HIS A 25 -6.56 4.54 8.05
CA HIS A 25 -6.56 3.14 8.49
C HIS A 25 -7.04 2.22 7.38
N ASN A 26 -6.23 1.22 7.04
CA ASN A 26 -6.57 0.18 6.07
C ASN A 26 -7.05 0.76 4.72
N THR A 27 -6.34 1.76 4.23
CA THR A 27 -6.71 2.48 3.00
C THR A 27 -6.70 1.59 1.78
N PHE A 28 -5.78 0.63 1.69
CA PHE A 28 -5.73 -0.30 0.57
C PHE A 28 -6.94 -1.23 0.55
N CYS A 29 -7.33 -1.76 1.71
CA CYS A 29 -8.54 -2.59 1.81
C CYS A 29 -9.78 -1.79 1.41
N LYS A 30 -9.91 -0.57 1.90
CA LYS A 30 -11.04 0.30 1.56
C LYS A 30 -11.08 0.60 0.07
N TYR A 31 -9.94 0.98 -0.49
CA TYR A 31 -9.84 1.36 -1.90
C TYR A 31 -10.16 0.19 -2.83
N TYR A 32 -9.48 -0.95 -2.62
CA TYR A 32 -9.65 -2.09 -3.52
C TYR A 32 -10.95 -2.87 -3.29
N SER A 33 -11.56 -2.76 -2.12
CA SER A 33 -12.89 -3.33 -1.89
C SER A 33 -14.03 -2.46 -2.41
N GLY A 34 -13.78 -1.16 -2.56
CA GLY A 34 -14.80 -0.18 -2.92
C GLY A 34 -15.59 0.37 -1.74
N TYR A 35 -15.35 -0.11 -0.53
CA TYR A 35 -16.03 0.35 0.69
C TYR A 35 -15.22 1.45 1.37
N LEU A 36 -15.22 2.64 0.77
CA LEU A 36 -14.36 3.76 1.17
C LEU A 36 -14.77 4.38 2.51
N ASP A 37 -16.06 4.38 2.83
CA ASP A 37 -16.61 5.08 3.99
C ASP A 37 -16.86 4.16 5.19
N GLN A 38 -16.43 2.91 5.12
CA GLN A 38 -16.61 1.93 6.19
C GLN A 38 -15.27 1.50 6.76
N GLU A 39 -15.25 1.13 8.03
CA GLU A 39 -14.09 0.50 8.61
C GLU A 39 -13.81 -0.83 7.89
N ALA A 40 -12.54 -1.10 7.64
CA ALA A 40 -12.14 -2.36 7.04
C ALA A 40 -12.42 -3.53 8.00
N ASN A 41 -12.76 -4.66 7.43
CA ASN A 41 -12.99 -5.90 8.15
C ASN A 41 -12.54 -7.08 7.28
N GLU A 42 -12.71 -8.30 7.79
CA GLU A 42 -12.31 -9.50 7.06
C GLU A 42 -13.04 -9.62 5.71
N TYR A 43 -14.32 -9.28 5.67
CA TYR A 43 -15.09 -9.31 4.42
C TYR A 43 -14.50 -8.34 3.38
N THR A 44 -14.25 -7.09 3.75
CA THR A 44 -13.70 -6.10 2.83
C THR A 44 -12.26 -6.43 2.43
N MET A 45 -11.48 -7.00 3.33
CA MET A 45 -10.13 -7.48 3.00
C MET A 45 -10.17 -8.59 1.95
N ASN A 46 -11.05 -9.57 2.13
CA ASN A 46 -11.22 -10.66 1.16
C ASN A 46 -11.75 -10.16 -0.18
N LEU A 47 -12.66 -9.20 -0.17
CA LEU A 47 -13.17 -8.57 -1.39
C LEU A 47 -12.07 -7.79 -2.12
N ALA A 48 -11.24 -7.06 -1.37
CA ALA A 48 -10.09 -6.36 -1.94
C ALA A 48 -9.13 -7.33 -2.64
N LEU A 49 -8.82 -8.45 -1.99
CA LEU A 49 -7.98 -9.50 -2.58
C LEU A 49 -8.60 -10.07 -3.86
N LYS A 50 -9.89 -10.37 -3.82
CA LYS A 50 -10.63 -10.87 -4.99
C LYS A 50 -10.57 -9.88 -6.15
N ASN A 51 -10.74 -8.60 -5.85
CA ASN A 51 -10.69 -7.55 -6.86
C ASN A 51 -9.28 -7.37 -7.43
N LEU A 52 -8.24 -7.46 -6.59
CA LEU A 52 -6.85 -7.39 -7.04
C LEU A 52 -6.52 -8.54 -8.01
N LYS A 53 -7.06 -9.73 -7.79
CA LYS A 53 -6.86 -10.87 -8.68
C LYS A 53 -7.44 -10.67 -10.07
N LYS A 54 -8.35 -9.71 -10.25
CA LYS A 54 -8.93 -9.37 -11.56
C LYS A 54 -8.00 -8.50 -12.42
N PHE A 55 -7.02 -7.85 -11.81
CA PHE A 55 -6.05 -7.06 -12.58
C PHE A 55 -5.11 -8.00 -13.32
N LYS A 56 -4.80 -7.64 -14.54
CA LYS A 56 -3.83 -8.41 -15.35
C LYS A 56 -2.44 -8.35 -14.75
N TYR A 57 -2.08 -7.21 -14.19
CA TYR A 57 -0.77 -6.97 -13.59
C TYR A 57 -0.95 -6.33 -12.21
N VAL A 58 -0.38 -6.96 -11.20
CA VAL A 58 -0.25 -6.42 -9.84
C VAL A 58 1.23 -6.51 -9.51
N LEU A 59 1.86 -5.38 -9.33
CA LEU A 59 3.30 -5.28 -9.14
C LEU A 59 3.62 -4.93 -7.69
N SER A 60 4.71 -5.51 -7.18
CA SER A 60 5.21 -5.18 -5.87
C SER A 60 6.15 -3.98 -5.94
N PHE A 61 5.97 -3.03 -5.02
CA PHE A 61 6.84 -1.87 -4.94
C PHE A 61 8.30 -2.27 -4.65
N GLU A 62 8.52 -3.28 -3.82
CA GLU A 62 9.86 -3.75 -3.44
C GLU A 62 10.65 -4.33 -4.61
N THR A 63 9.96 -4.90 -5.59
CA THR A 63 10.58 -5.52 -6.78
C THR A 63 10.20 -4.81 -8.07
N LEU A 64 9.68 -3.59 -7.96
CA LEU A 64 9.07 -2.85 -9.07
C LEU A 64 9.99 -2.70 -10.27
N GLU A 65 11.27 -2.41 -10.04
CA GLU A 65 12.23 -2.21 -11.13
C GLU A 65 12.38 -3.46 -11.99
N ASN A 66 12.55 -4.62 -11.35
CA ASN A 66 12.66 -5.89 -12.07
C ASN A 66 11.36 -6.28 -12.76
N GLU A 67 10.24 -6.06 -12.09
CA GLU A 67 8.92 -6.37 -12.65
C GLU A 67 8.59 -5.49 -13.85
N LEU A 68 8.97 -4.21 -13.81
CA LEU A 68 8.81 -3.31 -14.96
C LEU A 68 9.67 -3.73 -16.15
N LYS A 69 10.90 -4.22 -15.90
CA LYS A 69 11.75 -4.77 -16.96
C LYS A 69 11.09 -5.99 -17.61
N ASN A 70 10.56 -6.90 -16.81
CA ASN A 70 9.86 -8.07 -17.33
C ASN A 70 8.60 -7.68 -18.10
N PHE A 71 7.82 -6.74 -17.58
CA PHE A 71 6.65 -6.21 -18.26
C PHE A 71 7.01 -5.59 -19.62
N ALA A 72 8.06 -4.78 -19.64
CA ALA A 72 8.51 -4.14 -20.88
C ALA A 72 8.95 -5.19 -21.91
N ASN A 73 9.69 -6.22 -21.50
CA ASN A 73 10.11 -7.31 -22.39
C ASN A 73 8.90 -8.09 -22.92
N ASP A 74 7.91 -8.38 -22.08
CA ASP A 74 6.71 -9.13 -22.48
C ASP A 74 5.85 -8.35 -23.48
N HIS A 75 5.94 -7.04 -23.50
CA HIS A 75 5.13 -6.16 -24.36
C HIS A 75 5.95 -5.44 -25.42
N ASP A 76 7.20 -5.85 -25.65
CA ASP A 76 8.11 -5.24 -26.62
C ASP A 76 8.25 -3.72 -26.44
N LEU A 77 8.27 -3.26 -25.20
CA LEU A 77 8.43 -1.85 -24.86
C LEU A 77 9.89 -1.52 -24.62
N ASP A 78 10.29 -0.32 -25.03
CA ASP A 78 11.63 0.19 -24.77
C ASP A 78 11.75 0.62 -23.31
N LEU A 79 12.67 0.01 -22.58
CA LEU A 79 12.95 0.33 -21.18
C LEU A 79 13.36 1.80 -20.98
N ASN A 80 13.96 2.42 -21.99
CA ASN A 80 14.38 3.82 -21.92
C ASN A 80 13.20 4.79 -21.93
N THR A 81 12.00 4.34 -22.32
CA THR A 81 10.79 5.16 -22.30
C THR A 81 10.08 5.13 -20.95
N ILE A 82 10.48 4.23 -20.05
CA ILE A 82 9.90 4.11 -18.72
C ILE A 82 10.55 5.14 -17.80
N PRO A 83 9.77 6.02 -17.15
CA PRO A 83 10.33 6.98 -16.22
C PRO A 83 11.11 6.29 -15.11
N LYS A 84 12.30 6.77 -14.80
CA LYS A 84 13.05 6.31 -13.65
C LYS A 84 12.47 6.98 -12.41
N PHE A 85 11.99 6.15 -11.48
CA PHE A 85 11.54 6.65 -10.19
C PHE A 85 12.75 6.78 -9.26
N ASP A 86 12.91 7.94 -8.66
CA ASP A 86 13.95 8.16 -7.67
C ASP A 86 13.41 7.79 -6.29
N TYR A 87 13.60 6.53 -5.91
CA TYR A 87 13.14 6.02 -4.63
C TYR A 87 14.01 6.46 -3.44
N ASN A 88 15.19 7.02 -3.72
CA ASN A 88 16.20 7.29 -2.70
C ASN A 88 16.46 8.78 -2.49
N SER A 89 15.66 9.65 -3.11
CA SER A 89 15.92 11.09 -3.09
C SER A 89 15.85 11.71 -1.70
N LYS A 90 15.13 11.07 -0.76
CA LYS A 90 15.11 11.49 0.64
C LYS A 90 14.86 10.28 1.52
N LYS A 91 15.93 9.81 2.19
CA LYS A 91 15.73 9.00 3.39
C LYS A 91 15.12 9.94 4.44
N THR A 92 13.82 9.98 4.47
CA THR A 92 13.10 10.63 5.55
C THR A 92 12.99 9.65 6.72
N ASP A 93 12.61 10.14 7.88
CA ASP A 93 12.44 9.36 9.12
C ASP A 93 11.43 8.21 9.00
N TYR A 94 10.96 7.89 7.80
CA TYR A 94 10.00 6.81 7.52
C TYR A 94 10.56 5.41 7.77
N ASP A 95 11.89 5.26 7.85
CA ASP A 95 12.52 3.98 8.18
C ASP A 95 12.62 3.73 9.69
N ASN A 96 11.98 4.55 10.50
CA ASN A 96 11.92 4.35 11.93
C ASN A 96 11.09 3.11 12.25
N SER A 97 11.69 2.14 12.96
CA SER A 97 11.02 0.90 13.35
C SER A 97 9.81 1.13 14.24
N GLU A 98 9.85 2.17 15.07
CA GLU A 98 8.72 2.58 15.91
C GLU A 98 7.53 3.03 15.05
N TYR A 99 7.77 3.85 14.04
CA TYR A 99 6.72 4.30 13.13
C TYR A 99 6.12 3.13 12.34
N ARG A 100 6.94 2.19 11.92
CA ARG A 100 6.46 0.97 11.25
C ARG A 100 5.55 0.15 12.16
N SER A 101 5.92 -0.01 13.41
CA SER A 101 5.11 -0.76 14.39
C SER A 101 3.77 -0.08 14.63
N ILE A 102 3.76 1.25 14.76
CA ILE A 102 2.53 2.03 14.92
C ILE A 102 1.65 1.88 13.67
N ALA A 103 2.23 2.03 12.49
CA ALA A 103 1.48 1.90 11.23
C ALA A 103 0.85 0.50 11.09
N LYS A 104 1.59 -0.55 11.40
CA LYS A 104 1.08 -1.93 11.36
C LYS A 104 -0.06 -2.15 12.35
N PHE A 105 0.05 -1.57 13.55
CA PHE A 105 -0.98 -1.71 14.58
C PHE A 105 -2.32 -1.14 14.11
N TYR A 106 -2.31 0.01 13.43
CA TYR A 106 -3.52 0.67 12.96
C TYR A 106 -3.98 0.20 11.57
N ASN A 107 -3.23 -0.68 10.91
CA ASN A 107 -3.54 -1.19 9.58
C ASN A 107 -3.52 -2.72 9.52
N PRO A 108 -4.23 -3.42 10.44
CA PRO A 108 -4.14 -4.88 10.49
C PRO A 108 -4.68 -5.55 9.23
N TYR A 109 -5.74 -5.02 8.63
CA TYR A 109 -6.33 -5.62 7.42
C TYR A 109 -5.49 -5.35 6.18
N ASP A 110 -4.85 -4.18 6.09
CA ASP A 110 -3.88 -3.94 5.01
C ASP A 110 -2.68 -4.88 5.12
N MET A 111 -2.23 -5.17 6.35
CA MET A 111 -1.15 -6.13 6.56
C MET A 111 -1.55 -7.55 6.15
N MET A 112 -2.78 -7.96 6.47
CA MET A 112 -3.31 -9.26 6.04
C MET A 112 -3.47 -9.32 4.52
N LEU A 113 -4.00 -8.25 3.93
CA LEU A 113 -4.14 -8.14 2.47
C LEU A 113 -2.78 -8.27 1.78
N TYR A 114 -1.78 -7.57 2.26
CA TYR A 114 -0.43 -7.62 1.69
C TYR A 114 0.16 -9.04 1.74
N LYS A 115 0.04 -9.71 2.88
CA LYS A 115 0.48 -11.11 3.02
C LYS A 115 -0.21 -12.03 2.03
N ASN A 116 -1.52 -11.87 1.86
CA ASN A 116 -2.31 -12.68 0.94
C ASN A 116 -1.95 -12.38 -0.52
N VAL A 117 -1.69 -11.12 -0.85
CA VAL A 117 -1.22 -10.72 -2.18
C VAL A 117 0.14 -11.36 -2.48
N GLN A 118 1.06 -11.32 -1.52
CA GLN A 118 2.36 -11.97 -1.69
C GLN A 118 2.23 -13.48 -1.92
N LYS A 119 1.35 -14.12 -1.17
CA LYS A 119 1.15 -15.57 -1.24
C LYS A 119 0.40 -15.99 -2.50
N GLU A 120 -0.67 -15.28 -2.86
CA GLU A 120 -1.62 -15.72 -3.87
C GLU A 120 -1.42 -15.08 -5.24
N ILE A 121 -0.82 -13.89 -5.29
CA ILE A 121 -0.57 -13.17 -6.55
C ILE A 121 0.90 -13.23 -6.94
N PHE A 122 1.80 -12.89 -6.01
CA PHE A 122 3.23 -12.86 -6.31
C PHE A 122 3.93 -14.21 -6.15
N ASN A 123 3.29 -15.18 -5.50
CA ASN A 123 3.84 -16.52 -5.29
C ASN A 123 5.20 -16.52 -4.55
N LEU A 124 5.41 -15.58 -3.64
CA LEU A 124 6.71 -15.42 -2.96
C LEU A 124 7.00 -16.50 -1.91
N ASN A 125 6.01 -17.36 -1.57
CA ASN A 125 6.14 -18.42 -0.57
C ASN A 125 6.02 -19.82 -1.17
N LYS A 126 6.39 -19.98 -2.41
CA LYS A 126 6.49 -21.33 -3.02
C LYS A 126 7.81 -21.99 -2.70
#